data_5a4a9571b87ecf70882b20bf99701e03
#
_entry.id   5a4a9571b87ecf70882b20bf99701e03
#
_cell.length_a   1.000
_cell.length_b   1.000
_cell.length_c   1.000
_cell.angle_alpha   90.00
_cell.angle_beta   90.00
_cell.angle_gamma   90.00
#
_symmetry.space_group_name_H-M   'P 1'
#
loop_
_entity.id
_entity.type
_entity.pdbx_description
1 polymer ?
#
loop_
_entity_poly.entity_id
_entity_poly.type
_entity_poly.pdbx_seq_one_letter_code
_entity_poly.pdbx_strand_id
1 'polypeptide(L)'
;MRLRFTKMQGAGNDFVVLDATRAPLELTVAQVQRLGDRRWGVGADQILVVEASDKPGVDFRYRIYNGFSGDEVEHCGNGARCFVRYVREHGLTEKTRICVETVNNRLELQWQPDGRVTVDMNVPVFELDKVPFDASGLVPHEVNGFALWPLDAAGRRVEAAVLSMGNPHAVVRVEDIDATPVETLGPAIAGHARFRRRVNAGFMQIESRQQIALRVYERGAGETLACGTGACAAVVAGIRLGWLDAKVDVHTRGGVLAIEWQGAPHTVLMTGPAETVFEGEIEL
;
A
#
# COMPACT_ATOMS: atom_id res chain seq x y z
N MET A 1 -4.35 -19.44 -24.85
CA MET A 1 -2.98 -18.86 -24.86
C MET A 1 -2.22 -19.40 -23.65
N ARG A 2 -1.02 -19.96 -23.86
CA ARG A 2 -0.20 -20.48 -22.76
C ARG A 2 0.71 -19.38 -22.23
N LEU A 3 0.64 -19.10 -20.92
CA LEU A 3 1.41 -18.04 -20.25
C LEU A 3 2.23 -18.64 -19.12
N ARG A 4 3.51 -18.24 -19.04
CA ARG A 4 4.36 -18.45 -17.87
C ARG A 4 4.09 -17.34 -16.87
N PHE A 5 4.10 -17.67 -15.61
CA PHE A 5 3.91 -16.72 -14.51
C PHE A 5 4.80 -17.03 -13.33
N THR A 6 5.06 -16.01 -12.53
CA THR A 6 5.67 -16.13 -11.21
C THR A 6 4.64 -15.68 -10.17
N LYS A 7 4.33 -16.56 -9.21
CA LYS A 7 3.52 -16.22 -8.04
C LYS A 7 4.42 -15.57 -7.01
N MET A 8 4.04 -14.37 -6.57
CA MET A 8 4.79 -13.58 -5.60
C MET A 8 3.89 -13.05 -4.49
N GLN A 9 4.49 -12.64 -3.37
CA GLN A 9 3.80 -11.93 -2.31
C GLN A 9 4.69 -10.84 -1.70
N GLY A 10 4.06 -9.78 -1.18
CA GLY A 10 4.71 -8.72 -0.43
C GLY A 10 3.89 -8.37 0.80
N ALA A 11 4.33 -8.80 2.00
CA ALA A 11 3.61 -8.63 3.25
C ALA A 11 2.16 -9.17 3.18
N GLY A 12 1.97 -10.36 2.58
CA GLY A 12 0.68 -11.05 2.50
C GLY A 12 -0.25 -10.59 1.37
N ASN A 13 0.08 -9.51 0.66
CA ASN A 13 -0.60 -9.15 -0.59
C ASN A 13 0.07 -9.92 -1.73
N ASP A 14 -0.71 -10.68 -2.50
CA ASP A 14 -0.18 -11.64 -3.46
C ASP A 14 -0.45 -11.25 -4.93
N PHE A 15 0.50 -11.66 -5.78
CA PHE A 15 0.57 -11.25 -7.18
C PHE A 15 0.82 -12.44 -8.10
N VAL A 16 0.24 -12.39 -9.29
CA VAL A 16 0.69 -13.13 -10.47
C VAL A 16 1.50 -12.15 -11.32
N VAL A 17 2.78 -12.43 -11.53
CA VAL A 17 3.68 -11.59 -12.33
C VAL A 17 3.91 -12.24 -13.68
N LEU A 18 3.74 -11.45 -14.74
CA LEU A 18 3.86 -11.86 -16.13
C LEU A 18 4.95 -11.02 -16.82
N ASP A 19 5.81 -11.67 -17.59
CA ASP A 19 6.87 -11.03 -18.37
C ASP A 19 6.38 -10.68 -19.78
N ALA A 20 6.30 -9.39 -20.07
CA ALA A 20 6.01 -8.83 -21.38
C ALA A 20 7.20 -7.96 -21.91
N THR A 21 8.42 -8.16 -21.37
CA THR A 21 9.58 -7.37 -21.79
C THR A 21 10.06 -7.66 -23.20
N ARG A 22 9.76 -8.88 -23.72
CA ARG A 22 10.20 -9.34 -25.05
C ARG A 22 9.11 -9.23 -26.12
N ALA A 23 7.85 -9.29 -25.71
CA ALA A 23 6.70 -9.19 -26.60
C ALA A 23 5.52 -8.56 -25.86
N PRO A 24 4.75 -7.66 -26.48
CA PRO A 24 3.57 -7.07 -25.87
C PRO A 24 2.57 -8.14 -25.41
N LEU A 25 1.99 -7.96 -24.24
CA LEU A 25 0.96 -8.82 -23.68
C LEU A 25 -0.29 -7.99 -23.38
N GLU A 26 -1.34 -8.21 -24.15
CA GLU A 26 -2.66 -7.64 -23.89
C GLU A 26 -3.57 -8.69 -23.27
N LEU A 27 -4.11 -8.37 -22.09
CA LEU A 27 -5.05 -9.23 -21.38
C LEU A 27 -6.44 -8.65 -21.42
N THR A 28 -7.42 -9.48 -21.72
CA THR A 28 -8.82 -9.12 -21.54
C THR A 28 -9.18 -9.16 -20.05
N VAL A 29 -10.23 -8.43 -19.68
CA VAL A 29 -10.77 -8.46 -18.29
C VAL A 29 -11.02 -9.90 -17.82
N ALA A 30 -11.63 -10.74 -18.67
CA ALA A 30 -11.90 -12.13 -18.36
C ALA A 30 -10.63 -12.95 -18.06
N GLN A 31 -9.53 -12.69 -18.80
CA GLN A 31 -8.24 -13.35 -18.58
C GLN A 31 -7.59 -12.89 -17.27
N VAL A 32 -7.66 -11.59 -16.96
CA VAL A 32 -7.17 -11.06 -15.67
C VAL A 32 -7.96 -11.68 -14.52
N GLN A 33 -9.28 -11.70 -14.60
CA GLN A 33 -10.15 -12.34 -13.60
C GLN A 33 -9.85 -13.84 -13.45
N ARG A 34 -9.60 -14.54 -14.57
CA ARG A 34 -9.21 -15.95 -14.56
C ARG A 34 -7.87 -16.17 -13.85
N LEU A 35 -6.88 -15.31 -14.06
CA LEU A 35 -5.60 -15.37 -13.35
C LEU A 35 -5.77 -15.12 -11.84
N GLY A 36 -6.63 -14.16 -11.46
CA GLY A 36 -6.91 -13.80 -10.08
C GLY A 36 -7.77 -14.80 -9.31
N ASP A 37 -8.54 -15.64 -10.00
CA ASP A 37 -9.45 -16.59 -9.37
C ASP A 37 -8.69 -17.68 -8.59
N ARG A 38 -8.95 -17.79 -7.28
CA ARG A 38 -8.25 -18.72 -6.38
C ARG A 38 -8.72 -20.19 -6.51
N ARG A 39 -9.75 -20.46 -7.28
CA ARG A 39 -10.30 -21.82 -7.49
C ARG A 39 -10.09 -22.29 -8.91
N TRP A 40 -10.26 -21.39 -9.88
CA TRP A 40 -10.25 -21.73 -11.30
C TRP A 40 -9.00 -21.23 -12.02
N GLY A 41 -8.23 -20.33 -11.42
CA GLY A 41 -7.01 -19.76 -11.95
C GLY A 41 -5.78 -20.04 -11.09
N VAL A 42 -4.86 -19.08 -11.10
CA VAL A 42 -3.66 -19.13 -10.23
C VAL A 42 -4.01 -18.63 -8.82
N GLY A 43 -4.91 -17.65 -8.73
CA GLY A 43 -5.31 -17.01 -7.51
C GLY A 43 -4.33 -15.92 -7.07
N ALA A 44 -4.75 -14.67 -7.11
CA ALA A 44 -4.00 -13.52 -6.61
C ALA A 44 -4.92 -12.33 -6.40
N ASP A 45 -4.52 -11.42 -5.51
CA ASP A 45 -5.18 -10.13 -5.33
C ASP A 45 -5.02 -9.25 -6.57
N GLN A 46 -3.82 -9.30 -7.19
CA GLN A 46 -3.49 -8.46 -8.34
C GLN A 46 -2.62 -9.21 -9.35
N ILE A 47 -2.71 -8.78 -10.62
CA ILE A 47 -1.88 -9.26 -11.72
C ILE A 47 -0.93 -8.14 -12.12
N LEU A 48 0.36 -8.45 -12.18
CA LEU A 48 1.45 -7.55 -12.55
C LEU A 48 1.98 -7.93 -13.92
N VAL A 49 2.01 -7.00 -14.87
CA VAL A 49 2.64 -7.19 -16.19
C VAL A 49 3.87 -6.31 -16.26
N VAL A 50 5.03 -6.92 -16.45
CA VAL A 50 6.34 -6.27 -16.58
C VAL A 50 6.61 -6.02 -18.05
N GLU A 51 6.80 -4.75 -18.45
CA GLU A 51 7.01 -4.34 -19.84
C GLU A 51 8.35 -3.60 -19.97
N ALA A 52 8.96 -3.68 -21.16
CA ALA A 52 10.08 -2.80 -21.49
C ALA A 52 9.58 -1.36 -21.64
N SER A 53 10.46 -0.38 -21.36
CA SER A 53 10.18 1.03 -21.61
C SER A 53 11.16 1.55 -22.67
N ASP A 54 10.66 2.37 -23.59
CA ASP A 54 11.45 3.12 -24.58
C ASP A 54 11.71 4.56 -24.16
N LYS A 55 11.17 4.98 -23.00
CA LYS A 55 11.32 6.34 -22.50
C LYS A 55 12.68 6.60 -21.88
N PRO A 56 13.35 7.72 -22.22
CA PRO A 56 14.64 8.05 -21.63
C PRO A 56 14.61 8.10 -20.10
N GLY A 57 15.53 7.38 -19.46
CA GLY A 57 15.68 7.34 -18.01
C GLY A 57 14.61 6.55 -17.27
N VAL A 58 13.82 5.74 -17.97
CA VAL A 58 12.90 4.75 -17.42
C VAL A 58 13.41 3.37 -17.78
N ASP A 59 13.57 2.51 -16.78
CA ASP A 59 14.11 1.16 -17.00
C ASP A 59 13.02 0.18 -17.47
N PHE A 60 11.83 0.30 -16.90
CA PHE A 60 10.69 -0.54 -17.19
C PHE A 60 9.38 0.23 -17.08
N ARG A 61 8.34 -0.34 -17.66
CA ARG A 61 6.94 -0.04 -17.36
C ARG A 61 6.31 -1.25 -16.69
N TYR A 62 5.43 -1.03 -15.73
CA TYR A 62 4.59 -2.11 -15.24
C TYR A 62 3.13 -1.68 -15.12
N ARG A 63 2.26 -2.64 -15.42
CA ARG A 63 0.81 -2.48 -15.30
C ARG A 63 0.31 -3.39 -14.20
N ILE A 64 -0.66 -2.89 -13.45
CA ILE A 64 -1.26 -3.64 -12.35
C ILE A 64 -2.76 -3.73 -12.60
N TYR A 65 -3.30 -4.93 -12.45
CA TYR A 65 -4.73 -5.18 -12.57
C TYR A 65 -5.26 -5.77 -11.27
N ASN A 66 -6.46 -5.36 -10.88
CA ASN A 66 -7.19 -6.00 -9.80
C ASN A 66 -7.63 -7.40 -10.25
N GLY A 67 -7.23 -8.45 -9.52
CA GLY A 67 -7.51 -9.83 -9.91
C GLY A 67 -9.00 -10.21 -9.88
N PHE A 68 -9.81 -9.48 -9.10
CA PHE A 68 -11.24 -9.73 -8.99
C PHE A 68 -12.06 -8.96 -10.05
N SER A 69 -11.85 -7.64 -10.18
CA SER A 69 -12.60 -6.82 -11.12
C SER A 69 -12.04 -6.86 -12.55
N GLY A 70 -10.75 -7.14 -12.70
CA GLY A 70 -10.03 -7.06 -13.98
C GLY A 70 -9.61 -5.66 -14.38
N ASP A 71 -9.92 -4.65 -13.56
CA ASP A 71 -9.59 -3.25 -13.86
C ASP A 71 -8.11 -2.96 -13.66
N GLU A 72 -7.53 -2.12 -14.51
CA GLU A 72 -6.19 -1.60 -14.30
C GLU A 72 -6.19 -0.57 -13.15
N VAL A 73 -5.24 -0.69 -12.22
CA VAL A 73 -5.09 0.18 -11.07
C VAL A 73 -3.80 1.00 -11.15
N GLU A 74 -3.80 2.16 -10.48
CA GLU A 74 -2.74 3.16 -10.68
C GLU A 74 -1.40 2.77 -10.07
N HIS A 75 -1.39 2.28 -8.82
CA HIS A 75 -0.18 1.98 -8.07
C HIS A 75 -0.44 1.09 -6.86
N CYS A 76 0.51 0.20 -6.57
CA CYS A 76 0.53 -0.63 -5.37
C CYS A 76 1.97 -0.75 -4.86
N GLY A 77 2.26 -0.21 -3.66
CA GLY A 77 3.60 -0.27 -3.07
C GLY A 77 4.09 -1.70 -2.82
N ASN A 78 3.19 -2.64 -2.50
CA ASN A 78 3.52 -4.05 -2.36
C ASN A 78 3.89 -4.66 -3.73
N GLY A 79 3.12 -4.32 -4.78
CA GLY A 79 3.41 -4.73 -6.16
C GLY A 79 4.74 -4.19 -6.67
N ALA A 80 5.07 -2.94 -6.35
CA ALA A 80 6.35 -2.35 -6.73
C ALA A 80 7.56 -3.11 -6.12
N ARG A 81 7.42 -3.63 -4.89
CA ARG A 81 8.47 -4.45 -4.29
C ARG A 81 8.61 -5.82 -4.99
N CYS A 82 7.50 -6.48 -5.27
CA CYS A 82 7.49 -7.72 -6.04
C CYS A 82 8.07 -7.51 -7.44
N PHE A 83 7.74 -6.41 -8.10
CA PHE A 83 8.31 -6.04 -9.39
C PHE A 83 9.84 -5.97 -9.35
N VAL A 84 10.43 -5.22 -8.39
CA VAL A 84 11.90 -5.10 -8.27
C VAL A 84 12.54 -6.46 -8.06
N ARG A 85 12.00 -7.26 -7.17
CA ARG A 85 12.51 -8.61 -6.92
C ARG A 85 12.45 -9.46 -8.18
N TYR A 86 11.31 -9.44 -8.87
CA TYR A 86 11.12 -10.17 -10.12
C TYR A 86 12.18 -9.83 -11.16
N VAL A 87 12.36 -8.55 -11.50
CA VAL A 87 13.31 -8.15 -12.56
C VAL A 87 14.77 -8.45 -12.20
N ARG A 88 15.09 -8.45 -10.90
CA ARG A 88 16.41 -8.85 -10.39
C ARG A 88 16.63 -10.37 -10.48
N GLU A 89 15.71 -11.17 -9.98
CA GLU A 89 15.82 -12.64 -9.97
C GLU A 89 15.82 -13.23 -11.37
N HIS A 90 15.09 -12.62 -12.32
CA HIS A 90 15.07 -13.07 -13.73
C HIS A 90 16.17 -12.47 -14.60
N GLY A 91 17.13 -11.73 -14.00
CA GLY A 91 18.27 -11.19 -14.71
C GLY A 91 17.91 -10.12 -15.76
N LEU A 92 16.74 -9.47 -15.62
CA LEU A 92 16.31 -8.39 -16.52
C LEU A 92 17.10 -7.08 -16.25
N THR A 93 17.64 -6.94 -15.04
CA THR A 93 18.52 -5.81 -14.67
C THR A 93 19.44 -6.17 -13.51
N GLU A 94 20.63 -5.57 -13.48
CA GLU A 94 21.56 -5.63 -12.33
C GLU A 94 21.51 -4.36 -11.49
N LYS A 95 20.74 -3.34 -11.91
CA LYS A 95 20.64 -2.07 -11.20
C LYS A 95 20.05 -2.28 -9.79
N THR A 96 20.59 -1.54 -8.84
CA THR A 96 20.02 -1.45 -7.47
C THR A 96 18.99 -0.33 -7.37
N ARG A 97 19.09 0.67 -8.26
CA ARG A 97 18.14 1.78 -8.38
C ARG A 97 17.43 1.64 -9.72
N ILE A 98 16.12 1.42 -9.68
CA ILE A 98 15.31 1.10 -10.84
C ILE A 98 14.22 2.16 -10.95
N CYS A 99 14.16 2.82 -12.11
CA CYS A 99 13.13 3.76 -12.43
C CYS A 99 12.05 3.10 -13.27
N VAL A 100 10.81 3.15 -12.80
CA VAL A 100 9.68 2.56 -13.49
C VAL A 100 8.57 3.56 -13.74
N GLU A 101 7.81 3.35 -14.82
CA GLU A 101 6.56 4.05 -15.05
C GLU A 101 5.36 3.13 -14.84
N THR A 102 4.32 3.71 -14.30
CA THR A 102 2.96 3.14 -14.24
C THR A 102 2.02 3.98 -15.09
N VAL A 103 0.72 3.69 -15.06
CA VAL A 103 -0.28 4.47 -15.79
C VAL A 103 -0.18 5.97 -15.53
N ASN A 104 0.06 6.38 -14.26
CA ASN A 104 -0.01 7.79 -13.84
C ASN A 104 1.27 8.33 -13.21
N ASN A 105 2.24 7.46 -12.87
CA ASN A 105 3.38 7.83 -12.05
C ASN A 105 4.69 7.30 -12.59
N ARG A 106 5.75 8.00 -12.20
CA ARG A 106 7.12 7.51 -12.29
C ARG A 106 7.63 7.27 -10.87
N LEU A 107 8.18 6.09 -10.62
CA LEU A 107 8.62 5.66 -9.31
C LEU A 107 10.11 5.34 -9.32
N GLU A 108 10.80 5.73 -8.27
CA GLU A 108 12.15 5.24 -7.97
C GLU A 108 12.06 4.13 -6.92
N LEU A 109 12.59 2.98 -7.28
CA LEU A 109 12.59 1.77 -6.48
C LEU A 109 14.03 1.38 -6.19
N GLN A 110 14.32 0.98 -4.94
CA GLN A 110 15.68 0.66 -4.56
C GLN A 110 15.76 -0.75 -3.94
N TRP A 111 16.55 -1.59 -4.57
CA TRP A 111 16.95 -2.88 -3.99
C TRP A 111 17.92 -2.68 -2.83
N GLN A 112 17.65 -3.29 -1.69
CA GLN A 112 18.48 -3.24 -0.50
C GLN A 112 19.41 -4.48 -0.42
N PRO A 113 20.58 -4.36 0.24
CA PRO A 113 21.51 -5.49 0.38
C PRO A 113 20.93 -6.72 1.09
N ASP A 114 19.91 -6.51 1.94
CA ASP A 114 19.22 -7.58 2.68
C ASP A 114 18.07 -8.23 1.89
N GLY A 115 17.91 -7.86 0.60
CA GLY A 115 16.88 -8.40 -0.29
C GLY A 115 15.51 -7.74 -0.16
N ARG A 116 15.36 -6.74 0.73
CA ARG A 116 14.15 -5.91 0.78
C ARG A 116 14.18 -4.85 -0.32
N VAL A 117 13.04 -4.21 -0.51
CA VAL A 117 12.90 -3.13 -1.50
C VAL A 117 12.36 -1.89 -0.83
N THR A 118 13.00 -0.75 -1.12
CA THR A 118 12.52 0.57 -0.73
C THR A 118 11.77 1.23 -1.88
N VAL A 119 10.59 1.76 -1.56
CA VAL A 119 9.70 2.48 -2.47
C VAL A 119 9.54 3.90 -1.94
N ASP A 120 9.69 4.89 -2.81
CA ASP A 120 9.31 6.27 -2.52
C ASP A 120 7.79 6.41 -2.62
N MET A 121 7.16 6.73 -1.49
CA MET A 121 5.70 6.81 -1.34
C MET A 121 5.17 8.24 -1.48
N ASN A 122 5.99 9.16 -2.01
CA ASN A 122 5.70 10.58 -2.17
C ASN A 122 5.54 11.36 -0.85
N VAL A 123 5.23 12.65 -0.99
CA VAL A 123 5.02 13.57 0.13
C VAL A 123 3.61 13.39 0.70
N PRO A 124 3.44 13.28 2.04
CA PRO A 124 2.12 13.21 2.65
C PRO A 124 1.37 14.53 2.52
N VAL A 125 0.05 14.46 2.40
CA VAL A 125 -0.83 15.62 2.26
C VAL A 125 -1.73 15.75 3.48
N PHE A 126 -1.75 16.95 4.08
CA PHE A 126 -2.49 17.23 5.32
C PHE A 126 -3.67 18.20 5.12
N GLU A 127 -3.73 18.87 3.97
CA GLU A 127 -4.84 19.77 3.64
C GLU A 127 -6.14 18.98 3.50
N LEU A 128 -7.11 19.28 4.37
CA LEU A 128 -8.33 18.49 4.52
C LEU A 128 -9.17 18.42 3.23
N ASP A 129 -9.15 19.47 2.42
CA ASP A 129 -9.83 19.49 1.12
C ASP A 129 -9.26 18.46 0.14
N LYS A 130 -7.94 18.21 0.23
CA LYS A 130 -7.26 17.20 -0.58
C LYS A 130 -7.42 15.78 -0.02
N VAL A 131 -7.77 15.66 1.28
CA VAL A 131 -8.11 14.38 1.93
C VAL A 131 -9.59 14.02 1.79
N PRO A 132 -10.41 14.81 1.13
CA PRO A 132 -11.87 15.02 1.12
C PRO A 132 -12.57 14.77 2.46
N PHE A 133 -12.07 15.42 3.53
CA PHE A 133 -12.63 15.35 4.88
C PHE A 133 -13.39 16.64 5.24
N ASP A 134 -14.63 16.50 5.70
CA ASP A 134 -15.46 17.60 6.16
C ASP A 134 -15.29 17.81 7.67
N ALA A 135 -14.51 18.83 8.04
CA ALA A 135 -14.26 19.23 9.42
C ALA A 135 -15.29 20.21 10.00
N SER A 136 -16.34 20.59 9.25
CA SER A 136 -17.31 21.61 9.64
C SER A 136 -17.97 21.29 10.98
N GLY A 137 -17.91 22.23 11.93
CA GLY A 137 -18.50 22.09 13.26
C GLY A 137 -17.77 21.13 14.20
N LEU A 138 -16.63 20.55 13.79
CA LEU A 138 -15.78 19.79 14.69
C LEU A 138 -14.73 20.68 15.37
N VAL A 139 -14.44 20.36 16.63
CA VAL A 139 -13.33 20.95 17.37
C VAL A 139 -12.28 19.86 17.52
N PRO A 140 -11.11 19.97 16.88
CA PRO A 140 -10.06 18.99 16.99
C PRO A 140 -9.35 19.08 18.34
N HIS A 141 -8.75 17.96 18.75
CA HIS A 141 -7.75 17.93 19.81
C HIS A 141 -6.36 18.13 19.18
N GLU A 142 -5.70 19.22 19.52
CA GLU A 142 -4.38 19.56 18.98
C GLU A 142 -3.27 18.93 19.82
N VAL A 143 -2.39 18.16 19.18
CA VAL A 143 -1.19 17.58 19.78
C VAL A 143 0.02 17.94 18.93
N ASN A 144 0.98 18.66 19.49
CA ASN A 144 2.18 19.15 18.78
C ASN A 144 1.86 19.89 17.46
N GLY A 145 0.75 20.65 17.42
CA GLY A 145 0.32 21.37 16.22
C GLY A 145 -0.21 20.47 15.11
N PHE A 146 -0.63 19.25 15.45
CA PHE A 146 -1.33 18.36 14.53
C PHE A 146 -2.69 17.93 15.11
N ALA A 147 -3.73 18.03 14.29
CA ALA A 147 -5.11 17.87 14.71
C ALA A 147 -5.52 16.39 14.74
N LEU A 148 -6.12 15.99 15.87
CA LEU A 148 -6.89 14.77 16.00
C LEU A 148 -8.37 15.11 15.93
N TRP A 149 -9.08 14.53 14.97
CA TRP A 149 -10.46 14.84 14.68
C TRP A 149 -11.40 13.85 15.36
N PRO A 150 -12.40 14.33 16.13
CA PRO A 150 -13.38 13.45 16.75
C PRO A 150 -14.33 12.88 15.69
N LEU A 151 -14.51 11.56 15.72
CA LEU A 151 -15.46 10.82 14.88
C LEU A 151 -16.35 9.95 15.76
N ASP A 152 -17.65 9.94 15.46
CA ASP A 152 -18.60 9.05 16.10
C ASP A 152 -18.80 7.80 15.21
N ALA A 153 -18.17 6.69 15.57
CA ALA A 153 -18.15 5.45 14.79
C ALA A 153 -18.62 4.26 15.61
N ALA A 154 -19.62 3.53 15.14
CA ALA A 154 -20.18 2.35 15.78
C ALA A 154 -20.56 2.59 17.27
N GLY A 155 -21.16 3.76 17.57
CA GLY A 155 -21.57 4.13 18.93
C GLY A 155 -20.41 4.50 19.88
N ARG A 156 -19.20 4.68 19.36
CA ARG A 156 -18.03 5.13 20.11
C ARG A 156 -17.47 6.40 19.50
N ARG A 157 -16.95 7.28 20.36
CA ARG A 157 -16.18 8.44 19.93
C ARG A 157 -14.71 8.07 19.88
N VAL A 158 -14.08 8.26 18.71
CA VAL A 158 -12.67 8.06 18.46
C VAL A 158 -12.01 9.34 18.00
N GLU A 159 -10.71 9.49 18.21
CA GLU A 159 -9.91 10.60 17.70
C GLU A 159 -9.03 10.08 16.56
N ALA A 160 -9.14 10.67 15.39
CA ALA A 160 -8.44 10.24 14.19
C ALA A 160 -7.50 11.33 13.65
N ALA A 161 -6.26 10.96 13.38
CA ALA A 161 -5.36 11.73 12.53
C ALA A 161 -5.77 11.54 11.06
N VAL A 162 -6.01 12.64 10.33
CA VAL A 162 -6.53 12.60 8.97
C VAL A 162 -5.46 13.14 8.01
N LEU A 163 -5.07 12.34 7.01
CA LEU A 163 -4.06 12.70 6.02
C LEU A 163 -4.22 11.86 4.74
N SER A 164 -3.47 12.20 3.70
CA SER A 164 -3.42 11.44 2.45
C SER A 164 -1.99 11.01 2.10
N MET A 165 -1.85 9.77 1.64
CA MET A 165 -0.65 9.20 1.00
C MET A 165 -0.93 8.90 -0.49
N GLY A 166 -1.63 9.84 -1.17
CA GLY A 166 -2.22 9.64 -2.49
C GLY A 166 -3.65 9.10 -2.42
N ASN A 167 -4.02 8.49 -1.30
CA ASN A 167 -5.36 8.06 -0.92
C ASN A 167 -5.64 8.46 0.54
N PRO A 168 -6.91 8.68 0.94
CA PRO A 168 -7.26 9.19 2.25
C PRO A 168 -7.11 8.14 3.36
N HIS A 169 -6.57 8.58 4.51
CA HIS A 169 -6.39 7.77 5.72
C HIS A 169 -6.93 8.49 6.96
N ALA A 170 -7.57 7.70 7.83
CA ALA A 170 -7.91 8.07 9.20
C ALA A 170 -7.20 7.12 10.16
N VAL A 171 -6.24 7.62 10.93
CA VAL A 171 -5.43 6.81 11.84
C VAL A 171 -5.90 7.04 13.27
N VAL A 172 -6.32 5.97 13.93
CA VAL A 172 -6.78 5.95 15.32
C VAL A 172 -5.74 5.23 16.19
N ARG A 173 -5.29 5.89 17.25
CA ARG A 173 -4.45 5.23 18.26
C ARG A 173 -5.32 4.32 19.12
N VAL A 174 -4.83 3.10 19.36
CA VAL A 174 -5.46 2.11 20.24
C VAL A 174 -4.45 1.61 21.28
N GLU A 175 -4.96 1.11 22.41
CA GLU A 175 -4.12 0.56 23.48
C GLU A 175 -3.73 -0.89 23.20
N ASP A 176 -4.66 -1.67 22.65
CA ASP A 176 -4.48 -3.09 22.32
C ASP A 176 -5.05 -3.35 20.92
N ILE A 177 -4.15 -3.72 20.01
CA ILE A 177 -4.49 -3.95 18.60
C ILE A 177 -5.30 -5.22 18.41
N ASP A 178 -5.08 -6.24 19.25
CA ASP A 178 -5.77 -7.52 19.14
C ASP A 178 -7.19 -7.45 19.74
N ALA A 179 -7.37 -6.68 20.81
CA ALA A 179 -8.67 -6.43 21.41
C ALA A 179 -9.51 -5.38 20.63
N THR A 180 -8.90 -4.67 19.67
CA THR A 180 -9.60 -3.63 18.89
C THR A 180 -10.62 -4.26 17.92
N PRO A 181 -11.92 -3.88 18.00
CA PRO A 181 -12.96 -4.46 17.14
C PRO A 181 -12.95 -3.86 15.74
N VAL A 182 -11.89 -4.17 14.95
CA VAL A 182 -11.68 -3.63 13.60
C VAL A 182 -12.83 -3.95 12.65
N GLU A 183 -13.44 -5.13 12.80
CA GLU A 183 -14.60 -5.56 11.99
C GLU A 183 -15.84 -4.66 12.16
N THR A 184 -15.94 -3.94 13.28
CA THR A 184 -17.06 -3.04 13.57
C THR A 184 -16.66 -1.58 13.36
N LEU A 185 -15.51 -1.15 13.90
CA LEU A 185 -15.04 0.23 13.78
C LEU A 185 -14.51 0.55 12.38
N GLY A 186 -13.86 -0.41 11.74
CA GLY A 186 -13.27 -0.23 10.41
C GLY A 186 -14.28 0.22 9.36
N PRO A 187 -15.37 -0.54 9.10
CA PRO A 187 -16.40 -0.13 8.15
C PRO A 187 -17.11 1.17 8.56
N ALA A 188 -17.31 1.41 9.88
CA ALA A 188 -17.96 2.61 10.37
C ALA A 188 -17.12 3.87 10.11
N ILE A 189 -15.80 3.80 10.29
CA ILE A 189 -14.88 4.90 9.97
C ILE A 189 -14.69 5.02 8.45
N ALA A 190 -14.46 3.91 7.75
CA ALA A 190 -14.23 3.91 6.31
C ALA A 190 -15.40 4.48 5.50
N GLY A 191 -16.64 4.26 5.98
CA GLY A 191 -17.87 4.78 5.39
C GLY A 191 -18.41 6.04 6.06
N HIS A 192 -17.69 6.66 6.99
CA HIS A 192 -18.18 7.79 7.76
C HIS A 192 -18.52 8.99 6.85
N ALA A 193 -19.67 9.62 7.08
CA ALA A 193 -20.24 10.66 6.22
C ALA A 193 -19.31 11.90 5.99
N ARG A 194 -18.39 12.15 6.89
CA ARG A 194 -17.40 13.21 6.76
C ARG A 194 -16.31 12.95 5.70
N PHE A 195 -16.16 11.69 5.24
CA PHE A 195 -15.23 11.35 4.16
C PHE A 195 -16.00 11.16 2.85
N ARG A 196 -16.06 12.19 2.03
CA ARG A 196 -16.86 12.21 0.77
C ARG A 196 -16.46 11.12 -0.23
N ARG A 197 -15.25 10.58 -0.13
CA ARG A 197 -14.72 9.51 -0.99
C ARG A 197 -14.37 8.25 -0.21
N ARG A 198 -14.96 8.06 0.97
CA ARG A 198 -14.58 7.03 1.95
C ARG A 198 -13.10 7.20 2.36
N VAL A 199 -12.64 6.41 3.32
CA VAL A 199 -11.29 6.51 3.88
C VAL A 199 -10.78 5.13 4.26
N ASN A 200 -9.46 4.93 4.25
CA ASN A 200 -8.84 3.77 4.88
C ASN A 200 -8.71 4.05 6.39
N ALA A 201 -9.25 3.16 7.22
CA ALA A 201 -9.20 3.28 8.66
C ALA A 201 -8.03 2.47 9.22
N GLY A 202 -7.01 3.15 9.76
CA GLY A 202 -5.85 2.53 10.40
C GLY A 202 -6.01 2.54 11.92
N PHE A 203 -5.71 1.41 12.56
CA PHE A 203 -5.69 1.24 14.01
C PHE A 203 -4.25 0.98 14.43
N MET A 204 -3.66 1.90 15.19
CA MET A 204 -2.24 1.92 15.53
C MET A 204 -2.05 1.75 17.02
N GLN A 205 -1.38 0.68 17.44
CA GLN A 205 -0.84 0.52 18.78
C GLN A 205 0.64 0.92 18.76
N ILE A 206 1.04 1.79 19.68
CA ILE A 206 2.44 2.20 19.84
C ILE A 206 3.10 1.25 20.83
N GLU A 207 4.07 0.49 20.38
CA GLU A 207 4.87 -0.42 21.21
C GLU A 207 6.13 0.28 21.72
N SER A 208 6.73 1.12 20.88
CA SER A 208 7.84 2.01 21.23
C SER A 208 7.85 3.21 20.27
N ARG A 209 8.80 4.14 20.45
CA ARG A 209 8.97 5.24 19.47
C ARG A 209 9.41 4.77 18.08
N GLN A 210 9.92 3.55 17.98
CA GLN A 210 10.47 2.96 16.75
C GLN A 210 9.69 1.72 16.28
N GLN A 211 8.58 1.40 16.95
CA GLN A 211 7.81 0.20 16.63
C GLN A 211 6.33 0.40 16.92
N ILE A 212 5.49 0.03 15.95
CA ILE A 212 4.03 0.02 16.08
C ILE A 212 3.45 -1.30 15.58
N ALA A 213 2.32 -1.71 16.14
CA ALA A 213 1.43 -2.70 15.54
C ALA A 213 0.29 -1.98 14.81
N LEU A 214 -0.05 -2.46 13.62
CA LEU A 214 -1.04 -1.80 12.75
C LEU A 214 -2.00 -2.81 12.12
N ARG A 215 -3.30 -2.47 12.18
CA ARG A 215 -4.35 -3.11 11.37
C ARG A 215 -5.04 -2.04 10.54
N VAL A 216 -5.36 -2.36 9.30
CA VAL A 216 -6.01 -1.41 8.37
C VAL A 216 -7.25 -2.03 7.76
N TYR A 217 -8.36 -1.31 7.87
CA TYR A 217 -9.58 -1.57 7.11
C TYR A 217 -9.60 -0.65 5.89
N GLU A 218 -9.37 -1.23 4.71
CA GLU A 218 -9.31 -0.49 3.46
C GLU A 218 -10.71 -0.23 2.89
N ARG A 219 -10.94 0.95 2.33
CA ARG A 219 -12.24 1.45 1.84
C ARG A 219 -12.88 0.60 0.72
N GLY A 220 -12.09 -0.21 0.03
CA GLY A 220 -12.53 -1.04 -1.10
C GLY A 220 -12.35 -2.54 -0.91
N ALA A 221 -11.55 -2.95 0.09
CA ALA A 221 -11.17 -4.35 0.28
C ALA A 221 -11.51 -4.91 1.66
N GLY A 222 -11.91 -4.07 2.62
CA GLY A 222 -12.10 -4.50 4.00
C GLY A 222 -10.78 -4.59 4.77
N GLU A 223 -10.72 -5.40 5.82
CA GLU A 223 -9.48 -5.61 6.55
C GLU A 223 -8.50 -6.45 5.73
N THR A 224 -7.32 -5.91 5.46
CA THR A 224 -6.24 -6.57 4.72
C THR A 224 -5.08 -6.98 5.64
N LEU A 225 -4.23 -7.89 5.17
CA LEU A 225 -3.06 -8.35 5.92
C LEU A 225 -2.02 -7.23 6.07
N ALA A 226 -1.86 -6.39 5.05
CA ALA A 226 -0.99 -5.21 5.08
C ALA A 226 -1.44 -4.18 4.04
N CYS A 227 -1.46 -2.92 4.46
CA CYS A 227 -1.70 -1.75 3.61
C CYS A 227 -0.48 -0.83 3.64
N GLY A 228 0.27 -0.74 2.54
CA GLY A 228 1.51 0.06 2.47
C GLY A 228 1.26 1.54 2.74
N THR A 229 0.25 2.15 2.09
CA THR A 229 -0.11 3.56 2.34
C THR A 229 -0.67 3.78 3.74
N GLY A 230 -1.35 2.77 4.31
CA GLY A 230 -1.82 2.81 5.69
C GLY A 230 -0.68 2.79 6.70
N ALA A 231 0.38 2.00 6.45
CA ALA A 231 1.59 1.99 7.26
C ALA A 231 2.31 3.35 7.22
N CYS A 232 2.46 3.92 6.02
CA CYS A 232 3.02 5.27 5.85
C CYS A 232 2.19 6.32 6.59
N ALA A 233 0.87 6.30 6.45
CA ALA A 233 -0.03 7.25 7.11
C ALA A 233 0.05 7.15 8.64
N ALA A 234 0.11 5.94 9.20
CA ALA A 234 0.22 5.72 10.64
C ALA A 234 1.53 6.29 11.20
N VAL A 235 2.66 6.02 10.53
CA VAL A 235 3.97 6.54 10.98
C VAL A 235 4.03 8.05 10.81
N VAL A 236 3.60 8.61 9.69
CA VAL A 236 3.56 10.06 9.44
C VAL A 236 2.72 10.77 10.51
N ALA A 237 1.53 10.24 10.82
CA ALA A 237 0.68 10.77 11.89
C ALA A 237 1.40 10.71 13.25
N GLY A 238 1.99 9.58 13.60
CA GLY A 238 2.72 9.39 14.85
C GLY A 238 3.93 10.33 15.01
N ILE A 239 4.68 10.58 13.92
CA ILE A 239 5.79 11.55 13.90
C ILE A 239 5.26 12.98 14.11
N ARG A 240 4.20 13.36 13.40
CA ARG A 240 3.57 14.70 13.53
C ARG A 240 3.05 14.94 14.94
N LEU A 241 2.52 13.91 15.59
CA LEU A 241 2.02 13.94 16.96
C LEU A 241 3.14 13.86 18.02
N GLY A 242 4.41 13.65 17.60
CA GLY A 242 5.56 13.52 18.51
C GLY A 242 5.63 12.18 19.23
N TRP A 243 4.85 11.20 18.81
CA TRP A 243 4.81 9.86 19.42
C TRP A 243 5.89 8.93 18.89
N LEU A 244 6.32 9.11 17.64
CA LEU A 244 7.25 8.23 16.94
C LEU A 244 8.52 8.96 16.51
N ASP A 245 9.58 8.21 16.30
CA ASP A 245 10.84 8.66 15.69
C ASP A 245 10.73 8.65 14.16
N ALA A 246 11.74 9.20 13.47
CA ALA A 246 11.75 9.35 12.01
C ALA A 246 11.81 8.02 11.24
N LYS A 247 12.17 6.91 11.90
CA LYS A 247 12.21 5.57 11.32
C LYS A 247 11.52 4.59 12.25
N VAL A 248 10.54 3.86 11.71
CA VAL A 248 9.64 3.01 12.50
C VAL A 248 9.38 1.69 11.78
N ASP A 249 9.48 0.60 12.50
CA ASP A 249 9.03 -0.71 12.06
C ASP A 249 7.53 -0.88 12.37
N VAL A 250 6.77 -1.15 11.31
CA VAL A 250 5.31 -1.33 11.36
C VAL A 250 5.01 -2.82 11.27
N HIS A 251 4.56 -3.40 12.36
CA HIS A 251 4.14 -4.79 12.44
C HIS A 251 2.70 -4.90 11.96
N THR A 252 2.51 -5.52 10.81
CA THR A 252 1.20 -5.84 10.23
C THR A 252 0.95 -7.34 10.32
N ARG A 253 -0.27 -7.80 10.06
CA ARG A 253 -0.57 -9.24 9.99
C ARG A 253 0.18 -9.98 8.87
N GLY A 254 0.57 -9.26 7.82
CA GLY A 254 1.27 -9.81 6.66
C GLY A 254 2.79 -9.72 6.75
N GLY A 255 3.35 -9.04 7.74
CA GLY A 255 4.79 -8.86 7.90
C GLY A 255 5.18 -7.47 8.38
N VAL A 256 6.48 -7.20 8.38
CA VAL A 256 7.05 -5.94 8.88
C VAL A 256 7.40 -5.03 7.72
N LEU A 257 6.96 -3.76 7.80
CA LEU A 257 7.32 -2.67 6.90
C LEU A 257 8.12 -1.62 7.68
N ALA A 258 9.31 -1.26 7.21
CA ALA A 258 10.06 -0.15 7.78
C ALA A 258 9.68 1.14 7.05
N ILE A 259 9.17 2.12 7.78
CA ILE A 259 8.76 3.41 7.26
C ILE A 259 9.71 4.48 7.78
N GLU A 260 10.19 5.33 6.89
CA GLU A 260 11.07 6.45 7.22
C GLU A 260 10.53 7.76 6.66
N TRP A 261 10.46 8.80 7.51
CA TRP A 261 10.08 10.15 7.12
C TRP A 261 10.76 11.21 7.97
N GLN A 262 11.45 12.14 7.32
CA GLN A 262 12.21 13.24 7.95
C GLN A 262 11.38 14.54 8.14
N GLY A 263 10.06 14.45 7.96
CA GLY A 263 9.20 15.65 7.95
C GLY A 263 9.14 16.32 6.58
N ALA A 264 8.18 17.23 6.41
CA ALA A 264 8.05 17.98 5.16
C ALA A 264 9.30 18.86 4.91
N PRO A 265 9.78 18.99 3.66
CA PRO A 265 9.14 18.55 2.41
C PRO A 265 9.54 17.15 1.92
N HIS A 266 10.17 16.34 2.75
CA HIS A 266 10.68 15.03 2.35
C HIS A 266 9.56 14.04 2.03
N THR A 267 9.85 13.13 1.10
CA THR A 267 8.97 11.99 0.78
C THR A 267 9.03 10.93 1.88
N VAL A 268 8.03 10.08 1.94
CA VAL A 268 7.99 8.92 2.84
C VAL A 268 8.62 7.74 2.12
N LEU A 269 9.59 7.08 2.77
CA LEU A 269 10.20 5.87 2.24
C LEU A 269 9.62 4.64 2.94
N MET A 270 9.19 3.66 2.16
CA MET A 270 8.69 2.37 2.66
C MET A 270 9.60 1.24 2.21
N THR A 271 10.20 0.54 3.15
CA THR A 271 11.02 -0.66 2.89
C THR A 271 10.31 -1.90 3.40
N GLY A 272 10.21 -2.92 2.56
CA GLY A 272 9.56 -4.16 2.95
C GLY A 272 9.98 -5.37 2.14
N PRO A 273 9.52 -6.57 2.54
CA PRO A 273 9.81 -7.81 1.85
C PRO A 273 9.04 -7.92 0.54
N ALA A 274 9.58 -8.75 -0.34
CA ALA A 274 8.91 -9.33 -1.48
C ALA A 274 9.46 -10.74 -1.65
N GLU A 275 8.61 -11.70 -1.95
CA GLU A 275 9.01 -13.11 -2.02
C GLU A 275 8.41 -13.79 -3.25
N THR A 276 9.21 -14.61 -3.92
CA THR A 276 8.76 -15.54 -4.93
C THR A 276 8.22 -16.78 -4.22
N VAL A 277 6.98 -17.16 -4.53
CA VAL A 277 6.31 -18.32 -3.92
C VAL A 277 6.49 -19.56 -4.80
N PHE A 278 6.16 -19.43 -6.07
CA PHE A 278 6.36 -20.49 -7.08
C PHE A 278 6.26 -19.91 -8.50
N GLU A 279 6.72 -20.70 -9.47
CA GLU A 279 6.55 -20.43 -10.90
C GLU A 279 5.66 -21.49 -11.54
N GLY A 280 5.00 -21.13 -12.63
CA GLY A 280 4.12 -22.05 -13.32
C GLY A 280 3.73 -21.58 -14.72
N GLU A 281 2.85 -22.38 -15.34
CA GLU A 281 2.24 -22.08 -16.63
C GLU A 281 0.72 -22.28 -16.52
N ILE A 282 -0.02 -21.42 -17.20
CA ILE A 282 -1.48 -21.51 -17.29
C ILE A 282 -1.93 -21.37 -18.74
N GLU A 283 -2.98 -22.08 -19.10
CA GLU A 283 -3.66 -21.92 -20.37
C GLU A 283 -4.92 -21.06 -20.19
N LEU A 284 -4.98 -19.92 -20.92
CA LEU A 284 -6.07 -18.94 -20.90
C LEU A 284 -6.83 -18.90 -22.23
#